data_8d0e7d98a11b226601842e4a16213319
#
_entry.id   8d0e7d98a11b226601842e4a16213319
#
_cell.length_a   1.000
_cell.length_b   1.000
_cell.length_c   1.000
_cell.angle_alpha   90.00
_cell.angle_beta   90.00
_cell.angle_gamma   90.00
#
_symmetry.space_group_name_H-M   'P 1'
#
loop_
_entity.id
_entity.type
_entity.pdbx_description
1 polymer ?
#
loop_
_entity_poly.entity_id
_entity_poly.type
_entity_poly.pdbx_seq_one_letter_code
_entity_poly.pdbx_strand_id
1 'polypeptide(L)'
;MLLPASYNKHLDLNLNNNPLSESIQIELSNEKLIDSLTILPNAQENFWQLPEVYQMSQLRQLSVVNSPHPYTQALYNKIMSLKLFGYVHRNPFSADTVKIHTNISHSLREKKLYKPENYPGLAPTTAPSVLVSGESGSGKTTLIRSVLSKTPQAVQHSSYKGTPFNKKQLNWLSIDMPATGSPKALCANFFKAVDDVLGTEHKKEWVDKNKFGADVMFGAVQHVAMKHFLGLIHIDELQFILGYKKAEHSPSLQLLESLFNKIGIPVILSCTRQGVDLFQTLKEDDHRIGHDITIVRRMLSDRQFVLGLNKFDSKHFNTLFNALFPSEFILDNNPTRFEEFRSEFHRLSCGLPAIMTRLALLHHEAVQHDFNKVTDQSKGFTTLSPELLRVVYDQQFSLIDPALIALRKHNAEKFESLIRDKSTKKPTYSNSEKLEAENVAKLQQSNPTKVLKTDDNSKGTVASVSSDLSSDEFLQGIGNDEQ
;
A
#
# COMPACT_ATOMS: atom_id res chain seq x y z
N MET A 1 3.07 11.90 12.91
CA MET A 1 2.85 13.14 13.73
C MET A 1 1.71 13.91 13.07
N LEU A 2 0.71 14.34 13.84
CA LEU A 2 -0.37 15.20 13.36
C LEU A 2 0.16 16.62 13.15
N LEU A 3 0.05 17.13 11.92
CA LEU A 3 0.43 18.49 11.60
C LEU A 3 -0.71 19.47 11.97
N PRO A 4 -0.41 20.70 12.42
CA PRO A 4 -1.44 21.72 12.57
C PRO A 4 -2.04 22.09 11.21
N ALA A 5 -3.34 22.34 11.16
CA ALA A 5 -4.01 22.79 9.95
C ALA A 5 -3.54 24.20 9.58
N SER A 6 -3.16 24.39 8.31
CA SER A 6 -2.84 25.68 7.71
C SER A 6 -3.90 25.96 6.64
N TYR A 7 -4.54 27.11 6.69
CA TYR A 7 -5.64 27.45 5.82
C TYR A 7 -5.20 28.36 4.68
N ASN A 8 -5.51 27.93 3.44
CA ASN A 8 -5.22 28.67 2.23
C ASN A 8 -6.50 28.93 1.43
N LYS A 9 -6.63 30.13 0.88
CA LYS A 9 -7.73 30.41 -0.05
C LYS A 9 -7.47 29.70 -1.38
N HIS A 10 -8.50 29.05 -1.89
CA HIS A 10 -8.48 28.44 -3.22
C HIS A 10 -8.94 29.45 -4.28
N LEU A 11 -8.47 29.24 -5.52
CA LEU A 11 -8.93 30.00 -6.69
C LEU A 11 -10.40 29.70 -7.01
N ASP A 12 -10.86 28.46 -6.79
CA ASP A 12 -12.27 28.10 -6.86
C ASP A 12 -12.97 28.57 -5.58
N LEU A 13 -13.90 29.51 -5.75
CA LEU A 13 -14.63 30.13 -4.64
C LEU A 13 -15.51 29.14 -3.86
N ASN A 14 -15.96 28.05 -4.50
CA ASN A 14 -16.77 27.02 -3.85
C ASN A 14 -16.00 26.22 -2.79
N LEU A 15 -14.67 26.23 -2.86
CA LEU A 15 -13.80 25.56 -1.90
C LEU A 15 -13.50 26.39 -0.66
N ASN A 16 -13.83 27.67 -0.70
CA ASN A 16 -13.58 28.59 0.39
C ASN A 16 -14.70 28.55 1.45
N ASN A 17 -14.44 29.09 2.62
CA ASN A 17 -15.33 29.04 3.78
C ASN A 17 -15.62 27.62 4.32
N ASN A 18 -14.69 26.70 4.06
CA ASN A 18 -14.74 25.34 4.56
C ASN A 18 -13.35 24.95 5.11
N PRO A 19 -13.21 24.71 6.42
CA PRO A 19 -11.91 24.38 7.01
C PRO A 19 -11.28 23.11 6.44
N LEU A 20 -12.13 22.17 5.96
CA LEU A 20 -11.63 20.90 5.42
C LEU A 20 -10.95 21.07 4.06
N SER A 21 -11.52 21.89 3.18
CA SER A 21 -10.92 22.20 1.87
C SER A 21 -9.77 23.19 2.03
N GLU A 22 -9.93 24.28 2.77
CA GLU A 22 -8.89 25.29 2.94
C GLU A 22 -7.61 24.75 3.63
N SER A 23 -7.71 23.64 4.37
CA SER A 23 -6.53 22.96 4.94
C SER A 23 -5.74 22.14 3.93
N ILE A 24 -6.24 21.94 2.71
CA ILE A 24 -5.56 21.18 1.65
C ILE A 24 -4.71 22.12 0.80
N GLN A 25 -3.43 21.84 0.72
CA GLN A 25 -2.53 22.51 -0.22
C GLN A 25 -2.52 21.76 -1.55
N ILE A 26 -2.59 22.50 -2.65
CA ILE A 26 -2.59 21.96 -4.02
C ILE A 26 -1.29 22.37 -4.69
N GLU A 27 -0.51 21.38 -5.18
CA GLU A 27 0.62 21.67 -6.06
C GLU A 27 0.10 21.88 -7.50
N LEU A 28 0.24 23.07 -8.00
CA LEU A 28 -0.22 23.44 -9.34
C LEU A 28 0.86 23.25 -10.41
N SER A 29 2.13 23.20 -10.03
CA SER A 29 3.25 22.98 -10.96
C SER A 29 3.47 21.49 -11.19
N ASN A 30 3.36 21.08 -12.44
CA ASN A 30 3.65 19.69 -12.83
C ASN A 30 5.11 19.30 -12.62
N GLU A 31 6.03 20.19 -12.91
CA GLU A 31 7.46 19.97 -12.68
C GLU A 31 7.72 19.70 -11.20
N LYS A 32 7.30 20.61 -10.33
CA LYS A 32 7.45 20.44 -8.88
C LYS A 32 6.81 19.17 -8.37
N LEU A 33 5.63 18.80 -8.89
CA LEU A 33 4.98 17.54 -8.53
C LEU A 33 5.86 16.34 -8.89
N ILE A 34 6.31 16.26 -10.15
CA ILE A 34 7.14 15.15 -10.65
C ILE A 34 8.46 15.10 -9.89
N ASP A 35 9.17 16.24 -9.77
CA ASP A 35 10.46 16.30 -9.06
C ASP A 35 10.32 15.85 -7.61
N SER A 36 9.27 16.29 -6.93
CA SER A 36 9.01 15.92 -5.53
C SER A 36 8.63 14.45 -5.31
N LEU A 37 8.30 13.72 -6.36
CA LEU A 37 7.97 12.29 -6.35
C LEU A 37 9.09 11.43 -6.95
N THR A 38 10.07 12.03 -7.62
CA THR A 38 11.22 11.34 -8.18
C THR A 38 12.21 11.01 -7.06
N ILE A 39 12.57 9.74 -6.95
CA ILE A 39 13.60 9.27 -6.01
C ILE A 39 14.66 8.56 -6.84
N LEU A 40 15.84 9.16 -6.89
CA LEU A 40 17.02 8.63 -7.55
C LEU A 40 18.00 8.09 -6.51
N PRO A 41 18.84 7.10 -6.86
CA PRO A 41 19.91 6.67 -5.96
C PRO A 41 20.94 7.79 -5.83
N ASN A 42 21.46 7.99 -4.65
CA ASN A 42 22.59 8.91 -4.41
C ASN A 42 23.89 8.11 -4.50
N ALA A 43 24.25 7.72 -5.72
CA ALA A 43 25.49 6.98 -5.99
C ALA A 43 26.70 7.91 -5.85
N GLN A 44 27.79 7.42 -5.27
CA GLN A 44 29.03 8.17 -5.12
C GLN A 44 29.98 7.88 -6.30
N GLU A 45 30.67 8.90 -6.80
CA GLU A 45 31.64 8.75 -7.89
C GLU A 45 32.75 7.73 -7.60
N ASN A 46 33.14 7.60 -6.33
CA ASN A 46 34.13 6.63 -5.89
C ASN A 46 33.54 5.30 -5.44
N PHE A 47 32.34 4.92 -5.91
CA PHE A 47 31.63 3.70 -5.52
C PHE A 47 32.52 2.45 -5.53
N TRP A 48 33.29 2.24 -6.59
CA TRP A 48 34.13 1.07 -6.77
C TRP A 48 35.36 1.02 -5.86
N GLN A 49 35.73 2.12 -5.22
CA GLN A 49 36.83 2.23 -4.26
C GLN A 49 36.37 2.06 -2.81
N LEU A 50 35.05 2.01 -2.58
CA LEU A 50 34.51 1.85 -1.25
C LEU A 50 34.67 0.43 -0.75
N PRO A 51 34.82 0.20 0.59
CA PRO A 51 34.68 -1.12 1.18
C PRO A 51 33.34 -1.78 0.84
N GLU A 52 33.33 -3.11 0.70
CA GLU A 52 32.18 -3.91 0.26
C GLU A 52 30.86 -3.57 0.98
N VAL A 53 30.90 -3.41 2.31
CA VAL A 53 29.71 -3.06 3.10
C VAL A 53 29.08 -1.73 2.66
N TYR A 54 29.88 -0.75 2.30
CA TYR A 54 29.38 0.55 1.82
C TYR A 54 28.85 0.47 0.40
N GLN A 55 29.50 -0.33 -0.48
CA GLN A 55 28.97 -0.61 -1.81
C GLN A 55 27.59 -1.27 -1.71
N MET A 56 27.43 -2.32 -0.91
CA MET A 56 26.16 -2.98 -0.67
C MET A 56 25.10 -2.03 -0.10
N SER A 57 25.48 -1.14 0.82
CA SER A 57 24.57 -0.12 1.35
C SER A 57 24.07 0.84 0.28
N GLN A 58 24.93 1.27 -0.63
CA GLN A 58 24.51 2.15 -1.75
C GLN A 58 23.61 1.41 -2.71
N LEU A 59 23.93 0.15 -3.07
CA LEU A 59 23.06 -0.66 -3.94
C LEU A 59 21.65 -0.83 -3.38
N ARG A 60 21.48 -0.89 -2.06
CA ARG A 60 20.15 -0.96 -1.44
C ARG A 60 19.26 0.24 -1.72
N GLN A 61 19.82 1.40 -2.08
CA GLN A 61 19.05 2.57 -2.50
C GLN A 61 18.24 2.31 -3.77
N LEU A 62 18.67 1.36 -4.63
CA LEU A 62 17.91 0.96 -5.82
C LEU A 62 16.51 0.44 -5.47
N SER A 63 16.33 -0.17 -4.30
CA SER A 63 15.04 -0.70 -3.86
C SER A 63 13.97 0.38 -3.62
N VAL A 64 14.38 1.62 -3.40
CA VAL A 64 13.48 2.76 -3.14
C VAL A 64 13.40 3.74 -4.31
N VAL A 65 14.08 3.44 -5.43
CA VAL A 65 13.99 4.24 -6.66
C VAL A 65 12.54 4.39 -7.08
N ASN A 66 12.12 5.61 -7.32
CA ASN A 66 10.80 5.93 -7.84
C ASN A 66 10.91 6.86 -9.05
N SER A 67 10.50 6.36 -10.20
CA SER A 67 10.31 7.15 -11.42
C SER A 67 8.81 7.36 -11.61
N PRO A 68 8.30 8.60 -11.50
CA PRO A 68 6.87 8.87 -11.63
C PRO A 68 6.28 8.34 -12.95
N HIS A 69 5.19 7.60 -12.83
CA HIS A 69 4.47 7.03 -13.97
C HIS A 69 3.87 8.15 -14.84
N PRO A 70 3.71 7.97 -16.17
CA PRO A 70 3.08 8.97 -17.05
C PRO A 70 1.69 9.44 -16.60
N TYR A 71 0.95 8.62 -15.86
CA TYR A 71 -0.34 8.99 -15.29
C TYR A 71 -0.27 9.78 -13.99
N THR A 72 0.90 10.00 -13.40
CA THR A 72 1.06 10.63 -12.07
C THR A 72 0.32 11.96 -11.97
N GLN A 73 0.52 12.86 -12.92
CA GLN A 73 -0.15 14.16 -12.95
C GLN A 73 -1.67 14.03 -13.09
N ALA A 74 -2.12 13.22 -14.05
CA ALA A 74 -3.54 13.04 -14.32
C ALA A 74 -4.25 12.41 -13.11
N LEU A 75 -3.60 11.45 -12.44
CA LEU A 75 -4.11 10.83 -11.21
C LEU A 75 -4.10 11.81 -10.04
N TYR A 76 -3.03 12.60 -9.88
CA TYR A 76 -2.96 13.64 -8.85
C TYR A 76 -4.11 14.64 -8.98
N ASN A 77 -4.30 15.20 -10.18
CA ASN A 77 -5.38 16.15 -10.43
C ASN A 77 -6.75 15.52 -10.15
N LYS A 78 -6.94 14.26 -10.54
CA LYS A 78 -8.18 13.55 -10.29
C LYS A 78 -8.41 13.31 -8.79
N ILE A 79 -7.43 12.81 -8.08
CA ILE A 79 -7.51 12.56 -6.61
C ILE A 79 -7.80 13.87 -5.87
N MET A 80 -7.11 14.95 -6.22
CA MET A 80 -7.33 16.24 -5.58
C MET A 80 -8.73 16.77 -5.86
N SER A 81 -9.20 16.70 -7.12
CA SER A 81 -10.55 17.14 -7.48
C SER A 81 -11.64 16.37 -6.73
N LEU A 82 -11.52 15.04 -6.61
CA LEU A 82 -12.47 14.21 -5.90
C LEU A 82 -12.53 14.54 -4.40
N LYS A 83 -11.35 14.67 -3.78
CA LYS A 83 -11.25 15.01 -2.36
C LYS A 83 -11.85 16.36 -2.05
N LEU A 84 -11.52 17.37 -2.84
CA LEU A 84 -12.03 18.72 -2.66
C LEU A 84 -13.55 18.78 -2.91
N PHE A 85 -14.04 18.16 -3.99
CA PHE A 85 -15.48 18.04 -4.25
C PHE A 85 -16.22 17.36 -3.10
N GLY A 86 -15.68 16.26 -2.57
CA GLY A 86 -16.23 15.59 -1.40
C GLY A 86 -16.31 16.51 -0.17
N TYR A 87 -15.34 17.39 0.03
CA TYR A 87 -15.36 18.35 1.14
C TYR A 87 -16.34 19.50 0.94
N VAL A 88 -16.58 19.97 -0.29
CA VAL A 88 -17.64 20.98 -0.56
C VAL A 88 -18.97 20.53 0.02
N HIS A 89 -19.34 19.27 -0.19
CA HIS A 89 -20.61 18.71 0.29
C HIS A 89 -20.60 18.26 1.76
N ARG A 90 -19.45 18.32 2.43
CA ARG A 90 -19.28 17.90 3.84
C ARG A 90 -18.69 19.01 4.70
N ASN A 91 -19.04 20.27 4.43
CA ASN A 91 -18.62 21.39 5.26
C ASN A 91 -19.15 21.21 6.69
N PRO A 92 -18.30 21.13 7.73
CA PRO A 92 -18.71 20.87 9.10
C PRO A 92 -19.64 21.93 9.70
N PHE A 93 -19.69 23.12 9.10
CA PHE A 93 -20.56 24.20 9.52
C PHE A 93 -21.90 24.26 8.75
N SER A 94 -22.11 23.37 7.76
CA SER A 94 -23.39 23.28 7.07
C SER A 94 -24.41 22.47 7.86
N ALA A 95 -25.67 22.92 7.85
CA ALA A 95 -26.78 22.23 8.53
C ALA A 95 -26.96 20.79 8.02
N ASP A 96 -26.79 20.57 6.72
CA ASP A 96 -26.94 19.23 6.12
C ASP A 96 -25.85 18.27 6.60
N THR A 97 -24.60 18.72 6.69
CA THR A 97 -23.51 17.89 7.26
C THR A 97 -23.79 17.52 8.71
N VAL A 98 -24.25 18.47 9.52
CA VAL A 98 -24.63 18.20 10.92
C VAL A 98 -25.76 17.18 11.01
N LYS A 99 -26.80 17.30 10.16
CA LYS A 99 -27.89 16.31 10.09
C LYS A 99 -27.40 14.93 9.70
N ILE A 100 -26.50 14.82 8.69
CA ILE A 100 -25.92 13.54 8.28
C ILE A 100 -25.15 12.90 9.43
N HIS A 101 -24.30 13.66 10.12
CA HIS A 101 -23.57 13.17 11.30
C HIS A 101 -24.51 12.67 12.41
N THR A 102 -25.60 13.40 12.67
CA THR A 102 -26.61 13.01 13.65
C THR A 102 -27.30 11.72 13.23
N ASN A 103 -27.70 11.60 11.97
CA ASN A 103 -28.37 10.41 11.44
C ASN A 103 -27.48 9.18 11.44
N ILE A 104 -26.19 9.31 11.09
CA ILE A 104 -25.20 8.22 11.20
C ILE A 104 -25.05 7.79 12.65
N SER A 105 -24.94 8.73 13.58
CA SER A 105 -24.84 8.41 15.02
C SER A 105 -26.10 7.75 15.56
N HIS A 106 -27.28 8.15 15.09
CA HIS A 106 -28.57 7.53 15.42
C HIS A 106 -28.65 6.10 14.88
N SER A 107 -28.33 5.90 13.57
CA SER A 107 -28.31 4.55 12.97
C SER A 107 -27.38 3.60 13.70
N LEU A 108 -26.20 4.09 14.14
CA LEU A 108 -25.25 3.28 14.93
C LEU A 108 -25.83 2.88 16.29
N ARG A 109 -26.56 3.78 16.99
CA ARG A 109 -27.25 3.45 18.26
C ARG A 109 -28.33 2.39 18.05
N GLU A 110 -29.01 2.43 16.89
CA GLU A 110 -29.98 1.38 16.49
C GLU A 110 -29.30 0.10 15.97
N LYS A 111 -27.96 0.03 15.99
CA LYS A 111 -27.16 -1.13 15.54
C LYS A 111 -27.33 -1.42 14.04
N LYS A 112 -27.49 -0.37 13.21
CA LYS A 112 -27.71 -0.46 11.76
C LYS A 112 -26.67 0.34 10.99
N LEU A 113 -26.43 -0.08 9.75
CA LEU A 113 -25.71 0.72 8.76
C LEU A 113 -26.58 1.91 8.34
N TYR A 114 -26.02 3.12 8.32
CA TYR A 114 -26.71 4.31 7.78
C TYR A 114 -26.94 4.14 6.27
N LYS A 115 -28.17 4.37 5.85
CA LYS A 115 -28.59 4.38 4.46
C LYS A 115 -29.28 5.71 4.18
N PRO A 116 -28.73 6.58 3.29
CA PRO A 116 -29.33 7.89 3.00
C PRO A 116 -30.79 7.83 2.56
N GLU A 117 -31.17 6.73 1.87
CA GLU A 117 -32.53 6.50 1.39
C GLU A 117 -33.58 6.50 2.52
N ASN A 118 -33.15 6.18 3.75
CA ASN A 118 -34.04 6.18 4.91
C ASN A 118 -34.27 7.59 5.50
N TYR A 119 -33.64 8.63 4.95
CA TYR A 119 -33.67 10.00 5.47
C TYR A 119 -34.01 10.97 4.34
N PRO A 120 -35.28 11.04 3.89
CA PRO A 120 -35.70 11.93 2.81
C PRO A 120 -35.46 13.38 3.18
N GLY A 121 -35.18 14.22 2.18
CA GLY A 121 -34.96 15.67 2.35
C GLY A 121 -33.49 16.07 2.56
N LEU A 122 -32.54 15.13 2.54
CA LEU A 122 -31.13 15.45 2.44
C LEU A 122 -30.67 15.40 0.97
N ALA A 123 -29.80 16.33 0.57
CA ALA A 123 -29.19 16.28 -0.75
C ALA A 123 -28.38 14.98 -0.92
N PRO A 124 -28.44 14.32 -2.09
CA PRO A 124 -27.62 13.13 -2.33
C PRO A 124 -26.14 13.51 -2.26
N THR A 125 -25.40 12.83 -1.39
CA THR A 125 -23.97 13.05 -1.15
C THR A 125 -23.09 12.02 -1.83
N THR A 126 -23.61 11.31 -2.83
CA THR A 126 -22.86 10.23 -3.49
C THR A 126 -21.58 10.77 -4.13
N ALA A 127 -20.45 10.29 -3.65
CA ALA A 127 -19.15 10.62 -4.20
C ALA A 127 -18.74 9.61 -5.28
N PRO A 128 -18.00 10.04 -6.33
CA PRO A 128 -17.51 9.16 -7.37
C PRO A 128 -16.33 8.33 -6.91
N SER A 129 -15.99 7.28 -7.68
CA SER A 129 -14.81 6.45 -7.51
C SER A 129 -13.91 6.45 -8.74
N VAL A 130 -12.64 6.14 -8.53
CA VAL A 130 -11.63 5.95 -9.59
C VAL A 130 -11.08 4.54 -9.50
N LEU A 131 -10.91 3.87 -10.65
CA LEU A 131 -10.27 2.58 -10.74
C LEU A 131 -8.86 2.70 -11.32
N VAL A 132 -7.89 2.08 -10.65
CA VAL A 132 -6.52 1.90 -11.14
C VAL A 132 -6.26 0.41 -11.29
N SER A 133 -6.08 -0.06 -12.53
CA SER A 133 -5.88 -1.47 -12.81
C SER A 133 -4.56 -1.71 -13.55
N GLY A 134 -4.07 -2.95 -13.52
CA GLY A 134 -2.85 -3.36 -14.23
C GLY A 134 -2.29 -4.65 -13.66
N GLU A 135 -1.28 -5.21 -14.29
CA GLU A 135 -0.63 -6.45 -13.87
C GLU A 135 -0.02 -6.33 -12.47
N SER A 136 0.10 -7.45 -11.78
CA SER A 136 0.84 -7.52 -10.52
C SER A 136 2.28 -7.04 -10.74
N GLY A 137 2.76 -6.15 -9.86
CA GLY A 137 4.09 -5.53 -10.01
C GLY A 137 4.18 -4.35 -10.98
N SER A 138 3.07 -3.88 -11.57
CA SER A 138 3.05 -2.70 -12.47
C SER A 138 3.19 -1.35 -11.75
N GLY A 139 3.24 -1.32 -10.42
CA GLY A 139 3.43 -0.09 -9.65
C GLY A 139 2.15 0.64 -9.23
N LYS A 140 0.96 0.02 -9.32
CA LYS A 140 -0.34 0.63 -8.94
C LYS A 140 -0.33 1.25 -7.56
N THR A 141 0.00 0.45 -6.55
CA THR A 141 0.03 0.86 -5.15
C THR A 141 1.04 1.98 -4.92
N THR A 142 2.23 1.87 -5.53
CA THR A 142 3.28 2.88 -5.47
C THR A 142 2.81 4.19 -6.07
N LEU A 143 2.21 4.17 -7.26
CA LEU A 143 1.67 5.36 -7.93
C LEU A 143 0.60 6.05 -7.07
N ILE A 144 -0.36 5.29 -6.55
CA ILE A 144 -1.45 5.86 -5.74
C ILE A 144 -0.88 6.44 -4.44
N ARG A 145 -0.08 5.69 -3.70
CA ARG A 145 0.46 6.12 -2.39
C ARG A 145 1.43 7.30 -2.55
N SER A 146 2.23 7.35 -3.60
CA SER A 146 3.11 8.50 -3.87
C SER A 146 2.29 9.77 -4.13
N VAL A 147 1.21 9.68 -4.91
CA VAL A 147 0.29 10.81 -5.14
C VAL A 147 -0.41 11.23 -3.84
N LEU A 148 -0.92 10.28 -3.06
CA LEU A 148 -1.58 10.56 -1.78
C LEU A 148 -0.65 11.25 -0.79
N SER A 149 0.63 10.89 -0.76
CA SER A 149 1.64 11.48 0.13
C SER A 149 1.91 12.97 -0.11
N LYS A 150 1.43 13.54 -1.23
CA LYS A 150 1.55 14.98 -1.51
C LYS A 150 0.64 15.84 -0.63
N THR A 151 -0.26 15.23 0.12
CA THR A 151 -1.01 15.92 1.18
C THR A 151 -0.75 15.22 2.51
N PRO A 152 -0.62 15.95 3.63
CA PRO A 152 -0.53 15.34 4.95
C PRO A 152 -1.66 14.33 5.14
N GLN A 153 -1.35 13.17 5.68
CA GLN A 153 -2.38 12.13 5.88
C GLN A 153 -3.46 12.60 6.85
N ALA A 154 -3.08 13.32 7.88
CA ALA A 154 -4.02 13.95 8.80
C ALA A 154 -3.51 15.31 9.30
N VAL A 155 -4.46 16.19 9.67
CA VAL A 155 -4.18 17.48 10.27
C VAL A 155 -5.03 17.70 11.52
N GLN A 156 -4.51 18.50 12.44
CA GLN A 156 -5.20 18.93 13.65
C GLN A 156 -5.68 20.37 13.48
N HIS A 157 -6.98 20.57 13.54
CA HIS A 157 -7.58 21.89 13.63
C HIS A 157 -7.68 22.32 15.11
N SER A 158 -7.45 23.58 15.38
CA SER A 158 -7.69 24.21 16.70
C SER A 158 -8.77 25.28 16.62
N SER A 159 -8.71 26.14 15.61
CA SER A 159 -9.70 27.18 15.34
C SER A 159 -9.81 27.45 13.85
N TYR A 160 -10.92 28.00 13.41
CA TYR A 160 -11.14 28.44 12.04
C TYR A 160 -11.87 29.76 12.01
N LYS A 161 -11.26 30.80 11.41
CA LYS A 161 -11.81 32.17 11.33
C LYS A 161 -12.31 32.72 12.69
N GLY A 162 -11.53 32.48 13.75
CA GLY A 162 -11.88 32.94 15.10
C GLY A 162 -12.86 32.05 15.87
N THR A 163 -13.45 31.03 15.22
CA THR A 163 -14.34 30.06 15.87
C THR A 163 -13.55 28.85 16.34
N PRO A 164 -13.73 28.37 17.57
CA PRO A 164 -13.10 27.13 18.03
C PRO A 164 -13.51 25.93 17.17
N PHE A 165 -12.53 25.21 16.61
CA PHE A 165 -12.76 24.02 15.78
C PHE A 165 -11.70 22.98 16.09
N ASN A 166 -11.76 22.39 17.29
CA ASN A 166 -10.80 21.40 17.73
C ASN A 166 -11.18 20.01 17.19
N LYS A 167 -10.71 19.69 15.97
CA LYS A 167 -11.02 18.44 15.24
C LYS A 167 -9.79 17.89 14.55
N LYS A 168 -9.70 16.54 14.46
CA LYS A 168 -8.73 15.84 13.63
C LYS A 168 -9.37 15.51 12.29
N GLN A 169 -8.77 15.97 11.20
CA GLN A 169 -9.18 15.66 9.83
C GLN A 169 -8.23 14.60 9.25
N LEU A 170 -8.80 13.52 8.74
CA LEU A 170 -8.10 12.45 8.04
C LEU A 170 -8.22 12.68 6.54
N ASN A 171 -7.19 13.21 5.89
CA ASN A 171 -7.22 13.60 4.48
C ASN A 171 -7.32 12.42 3.53
N TRP A 172 -6.70 11.30 3.88
CA TRP A 172 -6.76 10.07 3.11
C TRP A 172 -6.40 8.86 3.96
N LEU A 173 -6.93 7.72 3.58
CA LEU A 173 -6.63 6.42 4.15
C LEU A 173 -6.36 5.43 3.03
N SER A 174 -5.43 4.50 3.23
CA SER A 174 -5.16 3.39 2.31
C SER A 174 -5.24 2.08 3.08
N ILE A 175 -6.10 1.18 2.64
CA ILE A 175 -6.30 -0.15 3.23
C ILE A 175 -6.30 -1.21 2.13
N ASP A 176 -5.91 -2.42 2.50
CA ASP A 176 -5.99 -3.57 1.60
C ASP A 176 -7.28 -4.35 1.86
N MET A 177 -7.90 -4.86 0.79
CA MET A 177 -8.99 -5.82 0.94
C MET A 177 -8.46 -7.04 1.69
N PRO A 178 -9.21 -7.56 2.68
CA PRO A 178 -8.78 -8.76 3.38
C PRO A 178 -8.75 -9.96 2.44
N ALA A 179 -7.78 -10.87 2.61
CA ALA A 179 -7.72 -12.11 1.84
C ALA A 179 -8.92 -13.05 2.11
N THR A 180 -9.65 -12.83 3.20
CA THR A 180 -10.87 -13.58 3.56
C THR A 180 -12.10 -12.71 3.43
N GLY A 181 -13.25 -13.29 3.05
CA GLY A 181 -14.54 -12.58 2.97
C GLY A 181 -15.13 -12.17 4.33
N SER A 182 -14.32 -11.95 5.36
CA SER A 182 -14.77 -11.60 6.69
C SER A 182 -15.09 -10.11 6.83
N PRO A 183 -16.32 -9.72 7.18
CA PRO A 183 -16.67 -8.34 7.52
C PRO A 183 -15.79 -7.77 8.64
N LYS A 184 -15.51 -8.59 9.64
CA LYS A 184 -14.65 -8.22 10.78
C LYS A 184 -13.23 -7.85 10.32
N ALA A 185 -12.67 -8.59 9.36
CA ALA A 185 -11.32 -8.32 8.83
C ALA A 185 -11.27 -6.98 8.08
N LEU A 186 -12.29 -6.66 7.26
CA LEU A 186 -12.37 -5.37 6.58
C LEU A 186 -12.45 -4.21 7.58
N CYS A 187 -13.33 -4.32 8.58
CA CYS A 187 -13.45 -3.30 9.62
C CYS A 187 -12.17 -3.17 10.45
N ALA A 188 -11.50 -4.30 10.77
CA ALA A 188 -10.23 -4.30 11.49
C ALA A 188 -9.13 -3.58 10.71
N ASN A 189 -9.03 -3.81 9.38
CA ASN A 189 -8.07 -3.10 8.53
C ASN A 189 -8.35 -1.59 8.53
N PHE A 190 -9.61 -1.19 8.43
CA PHE A 190 -10.01 0.22 8.47
C PHE A 190 -9.66 0.87 9.81
N PHE A 191 -10.12 0.30 10.93
CA PHE A 191 -9.88 0.89 12.25
C PHE A 191 -8.40 0.91 12.61
N LYS A 192 -7.65 -0.17 12.29
CA LYS A 192 -6.20 -0.19 12.49
C LYS A 192 -5.52 0.96 11.74
N ALA A 193 -5.88 1.15 10.47
CA ALA A 193 -5.29 2.22 9.67
C ALA A 193 -5.65 3.62 10.21
N VAL A 194 -6.85 3.83 10.74
CA VAL A 194 -7.24 5.08 11.43
C VAL A 194 -6.44 5.27 12.71
N ASP A 195 -6.33 4.21 13.54
CA ASP A 195 -5.62 4.26 14.82
C ASP A 195 -4.13 4.54 14.62
N ASP A 196 -3.49 3.91 13.63
CA ASP A 196 -2.08 4.13 13.29
C ASP A 196 -1.80 5.60 12.93
N VAL A 197 -2.75 6.29 12.30
CA VAL A 197 -2.61 7.71 11.88
C VAL A 197 -2.97 8.70 12.98
N LEU A 198 -4.07 8.44 13.70
CA LEU A 198 -4.64 9.41 14.64
C LEU A 198 -4.27 9.15 16.10
N GLY A 199 -3.61 8.03 16.39
CA GLY A 199 -3.33 7.61 17.76
C GLY A 199 -4.60 7.32 18.56
N THR A 200 -5.59 6.66 17.94
CA THR A 200 -6.87 6.28 18.56
C THR A 200 -6.90 4.79 18.86
N GLU A 201 -7.96 4.29 19.50
CA GLU A 201 -8.15 2.86 19.86
C GLU A 201 -9.45 2.28 19.25
N HIS A 202 -9.85 2.73 18.06
CA HIS A 202 -11.11 2.27 17.44
C HIS A 202 -11.13 0.78 17.16
N LYS A 203 -10.00 0.18 16.75
CA LYS A 203 -9.92 -1.27 16.54
C LYS A 203 -10.20 -2.02 17.83
N LYS A 204 -9.61 -1.60 18.93
CA LYS A 204 -9.83 -2.20 20.26
C LYS A 204 -11.28 -2.04 20.71
N GLU A 205 -11.89 -0.87 20.45
CA GLU A 205 -13.28 -0.57 20.81
C GLU A 205 -14.27 -1.41 20.01
N TRP A 206 -14.15 -1.44 18.66
CA TRP A 206 -15.18 -1.96 17.77
C TRP A 206 -14.95 -3.39 17.32
N VAL A 207 -13.73 -3.92 17.40
CA VAL A 207 -13.37 -5.24 16.86
C VAL A 207 -12.90 -6.21 17.94
N ASP A 208 -12.00 -5.77 18.85
CA ASP A 208 -11.32 -6.68 19.77
C ASP A 208 -12.10 -6.90 21.07
N LYS A 209 -12.62 -5.84 21.70
CA LYS A 209 -13.32 -5.93 23.00
C LYS A 209 -14.75 -6.44 22.92
N ASN A 210 -15.42 -6.23 21.79
CA ASN A 210 -16.85 -6.47 21.65
C ASN A 210 -17.15 -7.47 20.53
N LYS A 211 -18.15 -8.33 20.75
CA LYS A 211 -18.66 -9.26 19.73
C LYS A 211 -19.85 -8.61 18.99
N PHE A 212 -19.57 -7.54 18.25
CA PHE A 212 -20.58 -6.89 17.43
C PHE A 212 -20.90 -7.67 16.15
N GLY A 213 -22.13 -7.61 15.70
CA GLY A 213 -22.53 -8.06 14.36
C GLY A 213 -21.96 -7.17 13.25
N ALA A 214 -22.00 -7.68 12.03
CA ALA A 214 -21.43 -6.98 10.86
C ALA A 214 -22.03 -5.58 10.67
N ASP A 215 -23.34 -5.41 10.78
CA ASP A 215 -24.01 -4.13 10.58
C ASP A 215 -23.58 -3.05 11.58
N VAL A 216 -23.35 -3.46 12.84
CA VAL A 216 -22.84 -2.53 13.87
C VAL A 216 -21.43 -2.10 13.55
N MET A 217 -20.57 -3.04 13.12
CA MET A 217 -19.20 -2.72 12.72
C MET A 217 -19.16 -1.80 11.48
N PHE A 218 -20.03 -2.05 10.50
CA PHE A 218 -20.15 -1.19 9.31
C PHE A 218 -20.67 0.20 9.66
N GLY A 219 -21.67 0.29 10.55
CA GLY A 219 -22.14 1.58 11.07
C GLY A 219 -21.05 2.33 11.83
N ALA A 220 -20.21 1.62 12.57
CA ALA A 220 -19.06 2.21 13.26
C ALA A 220 -17.98 2.71 12.27
N VAL A 221 -17.73 2.00 11.15
CA VAL A 221 -16.84 2.48 10.07
C VAL A 221 -17.35 3.81 9.52
N GLN A 222 -18.65 3.92 9.19
CA GLN A 222 -19.23 5.17 8.71
C GLN A 222 -19.12 6.29 9.76
N HIS A 223 -19.44 5.98 11.02
CA HIS A 223 -19.35 6.95 12.10
C HIS A 223 -17.92 7.49 12.29
N VAL A 224 -16.92 6.61 12.34
CA VAL A 224 -15.52 7.00 12.51
C VAL A 224 -15.00 7.77 11.29
N ALA A 225 -15.35 7.34 10.07
CA ALA A 225 -14.97 8.03 8.84
C ALA A 225 -15.52 9.47 8.81
N MET A 226 -16.77 9.67 9.21
CA MET A 226 -17.38 11.00 9.28
C MET A 226 -16.89 11.83 10.46
N LYS A 227 -16.69 11.22 11.64
CA LYS A 227 -16.16 11.89 12.83
C LYS A 227 -14.80 12.52 12.59
N HIS A 228 -13.96 11.86 11.79
CA HIS A 228 -12.61 12.31 11.43
C HIS A 228 -12.55 12.96 10.04
N PHE A 229 -13.68 13.30 9.44
CA PHE A 229 -13.76 14.00 8.15
C PHE A 229 -12.89 13.34 7.08
N LEU A 230 -12.98 11.99 6.93
CA LEU A 230 -12.18 11.24 5.96
C LEU A 230 -12.38 11.84 4.55
N GLY A 231 -11.30 12.38 3.97
CA GLY A 231 -11.32 13.04 2.67
C GLY A 231 -11.50 12.08 1.52
N LEU A 232 -10.78 10.96 1.57
CA LEU A 232 -10.74 9.94 0.52
C LEU A 232 -10.23 8.62 1.09
N ILE A 233 -10.73 7.50 0.56
CA ILE A 233 -10.19 6.17 0.88
C ILE A 233 -9.66 5.48 -0.37
N HIS A 234 -8.47 4.89 -0.26
CA HIS A 234 -7.90 3.96 -1.22
C HIS A 234 -8.07 2.54 -0.71
N ILE A 235 -8.66 1.69 -1.54
CA ILE A 235 -8.85 0.25 -1.28
C ILE A 235 -8.06 -0.53 -2.30
N ASP A 236 -7.00 -1.17 -1.83
CA ASP A 236 -6.10 -1.98 -2.67
C ASP A 236 -6.52 -3.46 -2.70
N GLU A 237 -5.97 -4.22 -3.65
CA GLU A 237 -6.18 -5.65 -3.80
C GLU A 237 -7.67 -6.04 -3.99
N LEU A 238 -8.44 -5.21 -4.68
CA LEU A 238 -9.89 -5.38 -4.83
C LEU A 238 -10.29 -6.74 -5.45
N GLN A 239 -9.39 -7.38 -6.21
CA GLN A 239 -9.62 -8.69 -6.80
C GLN A 239 -9.89 -9.80 -5.77
N PHE A 240 -9.56 -9.61 -4.50
CA PHE A 240 -9.91 -10.59 -3.46
C PHE A 240 -11.42 -10.80 -3.35
N ILE A 241 -12.23 -9.81 -3.69
CA ILE A 241 -13.70 -9.94 -3.71
C ILE A 241 -14.15 -11.09 -4.61
N LEU A 242 -13.46 -11.35 -5.74
CA LEU A 242 -13.78 -12.46 -6.65
C LEU A 242 -13.68 -13.85 -5.99
N GLY A 243 -12.79 -13.98 -5.02
CA GLY A 243 -12.55 -15.23 -4.29
C GLY A 243 -13.45 -15.44 -3.07
N TYR A 244 -14.27 -14.47 -2.69
CA TYR A 244 -15.12 -14.61 -1.52
C TYR A 244 -16.29 -15.55 -1.81
N LYS A 245 -16.56 -16.45 -0.87
CA LYS A 245 -17.80 -17.22 -0.89
C LYS A 245 -18.98 -16.25 -0.70
N LYS A 246 -20.10 -16.50 -1.40
CA LYS A 246 -21.33 -15.73 -1.20
C LYS A 246 -21.90 -16.06 0.19
N ALA A 247 -21.41 -15.34 1.20
CA ALA A 247 -21.96 -15.37 2.55
C ALA A 247 -22.62 -14.00 2.80
N GLU A 248 -23.64 -14.01 3.63
CA GLU A 248 -24.29 -12.79 4.11
C GLU A 248 -23.23 -11.86 4.72
N HIS A 249 -23.28 -10.57 4.35
CA HIS A 249 -22.34 -9.52 4.78
C HIS A 249 -20.87 -9.67 4.28
N SER A 250 -20.55 -10.60 3.38
CA SER A 250 -19.22 -10.60 2.76
C SER A 250 -18.93 -9.26 2.08
N PRO A 251 -17.68 -8.74 2.14
CA PRO A 251 -17.31 -7.51 1.44
C PRO A 251 -17.64 -7.61 -0.05
N SER A 252 -18.29 -6.58 -0.57
CA SER A 252 -18.75 -6.46 -1.96
C SER A 252 -18.62 -5.03 -2.45
N LEU A 253 -18.71 -4.81 -3.76
CA LEU A 253 -18.75 -3.45 -4.31
C LEU A 253 -19.91 -2.63 -3.75
N GLN A 254 -21.08 -3.25 -3.59
CA GLN A 254 -22.26 -2.59 -3.01
C GLN A 254 -22.03 -2.18 -1.55
N LEU A 255 -21.34 -3.00 -0.77
CA LEU A 255 -20.97 -2.64 0.59
C LEU A 255 -20.01 -1.45 0.61
N LEU A 256 -18.97 -1.46 -0.25
CA LEU A 256 -18.01 -0.35 -0.33
C LEU A 256 -18.70 0.96 -0.74
N GLU A 257 -19.62 0.90 -1.72
CA GLU A 257 -20.46 2.04 -2.09
C GLU A 257 -21.25 2.57 -0.88
N SER A 258 -21.86 1.66 -0.13
CA SER A 258 -22.68 2.03 1.04
C SER A 258 -21.83 2.58 2.19
N LEU A 259 -20.63 2.06 2.39
CA LEU A 259 -19.74 2.52 3.47
C LEU A 259 -19.17 3.92 3.20
N PHE A 260 -18.88 4.26 1.95
CA PHE A 260 -18.09 5.45 1.64
C PHE A 260 -18.78 6.38 0.64
N ASN A 261 -19.11 5.91 -0.57
CA ASN A 261 -19.63 6.79 -1.62
C ASN A 261 -20.95 7.43 -1.23
N LYS A 262 -21.89 6.68 -0.65
CA LYS A 262 -23.21 7.18 -0.25
C LYS A 262 -23.17 8.19 0.90
N ILE A 263 -22.06 8.29 1.61
CA ILE A 263 -21.84 9.31 2.64
C ILE A 263 -20.89 10.43 2.17
N GLY A 264 -20.66 10.51 0.86
CA GLY A 264 -19.87 11.59 0.25
C GLY A 264 -18.36 11.42 0.34
N ILE A 265 -17.84 10.21 0.63
CA ILE A 265 -16.40 9.92 0.67
C ILE A 265 -15.98 9.29 -0.65
N PRO A 266 -15.12 9.94 -1.46
CA PRO A 266 -14.58 9.36 -2.69
C PRO A 266 -13.72 8.13 -2.42
N VAL A 267 -13.78 7.16 -3.35
CA VAL A 267 -13.03 5.91 -3.25
C VAL A 267 -12.09 5.76 -4.43
N ILE A 268 -10.82 5.43 -4.16
CA ILE A 268 -9.90 4.91 -5.16
C ILE A 268 -9.87 3.40 -4.99
N LEU A 269 -10.08 2.70 -6.08
CA LEU A 269 -10.00 1.25 -6.15
C LEU A 269 -8.76 0.85 -6.93
N SER A 270 -7.98 -0.10 -6.43
CA SER A 270 -6.90 -0.69 -7.21
C SER A 270 -7.01 -2.20 -7.27
N CYS A 271 -6.75 -2.76 -8.45
CA CYS A 271 -6.85 -4.20 -8.68
C CYS A 271 -5.92 -4.67 -9.80
N THR A 272 -5.71 -5.97 -9.87
CA THR A 272 -5.14 -6.62 -11.05
C THR A 272 -6.13 -6.61 -12.22
N ARG A 273 -5.69 -7.02 -13.42
CA ARG A 273 -6.60 -7.14 -14.58
C ARG A 273 -7.80 -8.03 -14.29
N GLN A 274 -7.61 -9.14 -13.59
CA GLN A 274 -8.72 -10.01 -13.19
C GLN A 274 -9.74 -9.29 -12.29
N GLY A 275 -9.29 -8.34 -11.48
CA GLY A 275 -10.19 -7.53 -10.66
C GLY A 275 -11.12 -6.64 -11.47
N VAL A 276 -10.80 -6.36 -12.73
CA VAL A 276 -11.68 -5.63 -13.65
C VAL A 276 -12.95 -6.41 -13.96
N ASP A 277 -12.91 -7.75 -13.89
CA ASP A 277 -14.07 -8.61 -14.10
C ASP A 277 -15.20 -8.36 -13.09
N LEU A 278 -14.87 -7.79 -11.92
CA LEU A 278 -15.88 -7.30 -10.97
C LEU A 278 -16.81 -6.23 -11.56
N PHE A 279 -16.33 -5.52 -12.57
CA PHE A 279 -17.03 -4.41 -13.22
C PHE A 279 -17.55 -4.75 -14.61
N GLN A 280 -17.23 -5.93 -15.14
CA GLN A 280 -17.77 -6.40 -16.41
C GLN A 280 -19.15 -6.99 -16.18
N THR A 281 -20.12 -6.55 -16.96
CA THR A 281 -21.43 -7.21 -17.04
C THR A 281 -21.25 -8.57 -17.65
N LEU A 282 -21.82 -9.56 -17.01
CA LEU A 282 -21.73 -10.98 -17.34
C LEU A 282 -21.97 -11.28 -18.82
N LYS A 283 -21.20 -12.23 -19.33
CA LYS A 283 -21.63 -13.08 -20.43
C LYS A 283 -22.95 -13.76 -20.02
N GLU A 284 -23.90 -13.79 -20.92
CA GLU A 284 -25.32 -14.16 -20.73
C GLU A 284 -25.61 -15.48 -19.99
N ASP A 285 -24.60 -16.30 -19.75
CA ASP A 285 -24.76 -17.66 -19.22
C ASP A 285 -24.49 -17.86 -17.73
N ASP A 286 -24.04 -16.80 -16.99
CA ASP A 286 -23.72 -16.98 -15.58
C ASP A 286 -24.68 -16.20 -14.67
N HIS A 287 -25.84 -16.78 -14.38
CA HIS A 287 -26.85 -16.25 -13.46
C HIS A 287 -26.35 -16.02 -12.01
N ARG A 288 -25.06 -16.20 -11.75
CA ARG A 288 -24.52 -16.23 -10.37
C ARG A 288 -23.91 -14.93 -9.88
N ILE A 289 -23.66 -13.95 -10.77
CA ILE A 289 -23.08 -12.66 -10.38
C ILE A 289 -23.95 -11.53 -10.97
N GLY A 290 -25.18 -11.41 -10.50
CA GLY A 290 -26.01 -10.24 -10.76
C GLY A 290 -25.41 -9.02 -10.08
N HIS A 291 -24.34 -8.45 -10.62
CA HIS A 291 -23.94 -7.11 -10.23
C HIS A 291 -24.89 -6.14 -10.91
N ASP A 292 -25.58 -5.36 -10.09
CA ASP A 292 -26.41 -4.29 -10.57
C ASP A 292 -25.54 -3.34 -11.41
N ILE A 293 -25.78 -3.30 -12.72
CA ILE A 293 -25.12 -2.39 -13.68
C ILE A 293 -25.09 -0.96 -13.12
N THR A 294 -26.09 -0.61 -12.33
CA THR A 294 -26.19 0.69 -11.67
C THR A 294 -25.06 0.94 -10.68
N ILE A 295 -24.66 -0.08 -9.90
CA ILE A 295 -23.56 0.03 -8.92
C ILE A 295 -22.24 0.22 -9.66
N VAL A 296 -21.99 -0.62 -10.66
CA VAL A 296 -20.78 -0.53 -11.48
C VAL A 296 -20.69 0.85 -12.14
N ARG A 297 -21.78 1.34 -12.75
CA ARG A 297 -21.83 2.66 -13.37
C ARG A 297 -21.60 3.79 -12.38
N ARG A 298 -22.11 3.68 -11.15
CA ARG A 298 -21.88 4.69 -10.10
C ARG A 298 -20.46 4.66 -9.57
N MET A 299 -19.91 3.48 -9.31
CA MET A 299 -18.55 3.32 -8.79
C MET A 299 -17.46 3.64 -9.83
N LEU A 300 -17.72 3.38 -11.12
CA LEU A 300 -16.83 3.72 -12.23
C LEU A 300 -17.25 4.98 -12.97
N SER A 301 -18.08 5.82 -12.36
CA SER A 301 -18.63 7.03 -12.99
C SER A 301 -17.54 8.00 -13.43
N ASP A 302 -16.32 7.88 -12.90
CA ASP A 302 -15.26 8.81 -13.18
C ASP A 302 -14.24 8.24 -14.18
N ARG A 303 -13.00 7.96 -13.78
CA ARG A 303 -11.95 7.57 -14.73
C ARG A 303 -11.30 6.25 -14.33
N GLN A 304 -11.01 5.44 -15.34
CA GLN A 304 -10.16 4.27 -15.20
C GLN A 304 -8.74 4.60 -15.67
N PHE A 305 -7.75 4.22 -14.86
CA PHE A 305 -6.33 4.24 -15.22
C PHE A 305 -5.84 2.81 -15.36
N VAL A 306 -5.35 2.46 -16.54
CA VAL A 306 -4.82 1.12 -16.82
C VAL A 306 -3.30 1.22 -16.94
N LEU A 307 -2.58 0.65 -15.96
CA LEU A 307 -1.13 0.58 -15.98
C LEU A 307 -0.71 -0.65 -16.79
N GLY A 308 -0.18 -0.40 -17.99
CA GLY A 308 0.39 -1.44 -18.84
C GLY A 308 1.86 -1.72 -18.51
N LEU A 309 2.42 -2.70 -19.21
CA LEU A 309 3.86 -2.97 -19.17
C LEU A 309 4.63 -1.82 -19.83
N ASN A 310 5.80 -1.50 -19.31
CA ASN A 310 6.68 -0.52 -19.92
C ASN A 310 7.24 -1.07 -21.23
N LYS A 311 6.92 -0.42 -22.36
CA LYS A 311 7.51 -0.76 -23.65
C LYS A 311 8.98 -0.36 -23.69
N PHE A 312 9.79 -1.10 -24.42
CA PHE A 312 11.24 -0.90 -24.53
C PHE A 312 11.64 0.54 -24.82
N ASP A 313 10.96 1.21 -25.77
CA ASP A 313 11.27 2.59 -26.16
C ASP A 313 10.46 3.65 -25.43
N SER A 314 9.69 3.26 -24.40
CA SER A 314 8.91 4.24 -23.66
C SER A 314 9.78 5.14 -22.79
N LYS A 315 9.42 6.43 -22.74
CA LYS A 315 10.10 7.40 -21.86
C LYS A 315 10.20 6.89 -20.42
N HIS A 316 9.13 6.26 -19.92
CA HIS A 316 9.10 5.77 -18.55
C HIS A 316 10.07 4.60 -18.32
N PHE A 317 10.17 3.64 -19.27
CA PHE A 317 11.18 2.59 -19.20
C PHE A 317 12.59 3.18 -19.16
N ASN A 318 12.89 4.11 -20.07
CA ASN A 318 14.22 4.73 -20.15
C ASN A 318 14.57 5.48 -18.87
N THR A 319 13.64 6.27 -18.33
CA THR A 319 13.87 7.01 -17.08
C THR A 319 14.11 6.06 -15.91
N LEU A 320 13.32 5.00 -15.79
CA LEU A 320 13.49 4.01 -14.72
C LEU A 320 14.78 3.21 -14.90
N PHE A 321 15.09 2.78 -16.14
CA PHE A 321 16.34 2.07 -16.44
C PHE A 321 17.57 2.90 -16.06
N ASN A 322 17.62 4.17 -16.48
CA ASN A 322 18.73 5.07 -16.16
C ASN A 322 18.87 5.31 -14.62
N ALA A 323 17.75 5.35 -13.91
CA ALA A 323 17.78 5.47 -12.46
C ALA A 323 18.27 4.20 -11.76
N LEU A 324 18.03 3.02 -12.36
CA LEU A 324 18.50 1.73 -11.86
C LEU A 324 19.95 1.41 -12.25
N PHE A 325 20.46 2.04 -13.30
CA PHE A 325 21.83 1.89 -13.79
C PHE A 325 22.50 3.29 -13.90
N PRO A 326 22.77 3.94 -12.74
CA PRO A 326 23.47 5.22 -12.73
C PRO A 326 24.92 5.06 -13.20
N SER A 327 25.49 6.10 -13.77
CA SER A 327 26.84 6.11 -14.36
C SER A 327 27.92 5.67 -13.36
N GLU A 328 27.76 5.97 -12.11
CA GLU A 328 28.69 5.65 -11.01
C GLU A 328 28.82 4.14 -10.75
N PHE A 329 27.80 3.36 -11.11
CA PHE A 329 27.82 1.91 -11.01
C PHE A 329 28.31 1.21 -12.30
N ILE A 330 28.58 1.99 -13.37
CA ILE A 330 28.95 1.46 -14.67
C ILE A 330 30.42 1.77 -14.96
N LEU A 331 31.19 0.73 -15.28
CA LEU A 331 32.59 0.85 -15.71
C LEU A 331 32.74 0.71 -17.25
N ASP A 332 31.68 0.29 -17.93
CA ASP A 332 31.70 0.07 -19.38
C ASP A 332 31.37 1.34 -20.17
N ASN A 333 32.14 1.57 -21.22
CA ASN A 333 31.89 2.68 -22.16
C ASN A 333 31.54 2.18 -23.57
N ASN A 334 31.13 0.92 -23.74
CA ASN A 334 30.81 0.37 -25.06
C ASN A 334 29.30 0.53 -25.36
N PRO A 335 28.93 1.41 -26.36
CA PRO A 335 27.53 1.68 -26.66
C PRO A 335 26.75 0.44 -27.16
N THR A 336 27.39 -0.42 -27.93
CA THR A 336 26.75 -1.63 -28.48
C THR A 336 26.38 -2.60 -27.34
N ARG A 337 27.31 -2.83 -26.42
CA ARG A 337 27.04 -3.69 -25.25
C ARG A 337 25.96 -3.11 -24.34
N PHE A 338 25.93 -1.80 -24.19
CA PHE A 338 24.90 -1.10 -23.44
C PHE A 338 23.49 -1.40 -24.00
N GLU A 339 23.32 -1.29 -25.34
CA GLU A 339 22.02 -1.56 -25.98
C GLU A 339 21.64 -3.05 -25.93
N GLU A 340 22.61 -3.97 -26.09
CA GLU A 340 22.38 -5.41 -25.93
C GLU A 340 21.92 -5.73 -24.50
N PHE A 341 22.61 -5.19 -23.51
CA PHE A 341 22.25 -5.35 -22.11
C PHE A 341 20.85 -4.79 -21.81
N ARG A 342 20.59 -3.58 -22.26
CA ARG A 342 19.30 -2.89 -22.07
C ARG A 342 18.14 -3.66 -22.71
N SER A 343 18.34 -4.21 -23.90
CA SER A 343 17.37 -5.06 -24.59
C SER A 343 17.08 -6.35 -23.80
N GLU A 344 18.13 -7.01 -23.34
CA GLU A 344 18.01 -8.26 -22.56
C GLU A 344 17.35 -7.99 -21.21
N PHE A 345 17.72 -6.90 -20.52
CA PHE A 345 17.09 -6.48 -19.27
C PHE A 345 15.60 -6.25 -19.43
N HIS A 346 15.19 -5.56 -20.51
CA HIS A 346 13.76 -5.38 -20.80
C HIS A 346 13.05 -6.72 -21.08
N ARG A 347 13.67 -7.58 -21.89
CA ARG A 347 13.14 -8.91 -22.20
C ARG A 347 12.90 -9.74 -20.94
N LEU A 348 13.87 -9.80 -20.04
CA LEU A 348 13.81 -10.59 -18.80
C LEU A 348 12.81 -9.99 -17.80
N SER A 349 12.80 -8.67 -17.64
CA SER A 349 11.89 -7.98 -16.73
C SER A 349 10.46 -7.82 -17.24
N CYS A 350 10.21 -8.06 -18.54
CA CYS A 350 8.94 -7.77 -19.22
C CYS A 350 8.50 -6.30 -19.07
N GLY A 351 9.39 -5.38 -18.73
CA GLY A 351 9.07 -3.99 -18.44
C GLY A 351 8.21 -3.79 -17.17
N LEU A 352 8.15 -4.78 -16.27
CA LEU A 352 7.48 -4.67 -14.98
C LEU A 352 8.39 -3.95 -13.97
N PRO A 353 8.00 -2.80 -13.40
CA PRO A 353 8.82 -2.03 -12.46
C PRO A 353 9.35 -2.86 -11.28
N ALA A 354 8.51 -3.71 -10.68
CA ALA A 354 8.93 -4.56 -9.56
C ALA A 354 10.02 -5.56 -9.94
N ILE A 355 9.95 -6.13 -11.16
CA ILE A 355 10.97 -7.06 -11.66
C ILE A 355 12.22 -6.29 -12.09
N MET A 356 12.06 -5.13 -12.74
CA MET A 356 13.17 -4.26 -13.12
C MET A 356 14.02 -3.88 -11.92
N THR A 357 13.41 -3.37 -10.86
CA THR A 357 14.10 -2.97 -9.63
C THR A 357 14.84 -4.13 -8.98
N ARG A 358 14.17 -5.28 -8.83
CA ARG A 358 14.80 -6.47 -8.23
C ARG A 358 15.93 -7.03 -9.09
N LEU A 359 15.74 -7.11 -10.40
CA LEU A 359 16.76 -7.64 -11.32
C LEU A 359 17.98 -6.73 -11.37
N ALA A 360 17.79 -5.40 -11.41
CA ALA A 360 18.88 -4.44 -11.36
C ALA A 360 19.70 -4.56 -10.06
N LEU A 361 19.01 -4.59 -8.91
CA LEU A 361 19.69 -4.75 -7.62
C LEU A 361 20.54 -6.02 -7.56
N LEU A 362 19.96 -7.16 -7.92
CA LEU A 362 20.66 -8.45 -7.87
C LEU A 362 21.80 -8.54 -8.91
N HIS A 363 21.63 -7.92 -10.07
CA HIS A 363 22.69 -7.82 -11.06
C HIS A 363 23.89 -7.01 -10.54
N HIS A 364 23.63 -5.82 -9.96
CA HIS A 364 24.70 -5.02 -9.36
C HIS A 364 25.37 -5.70 -8.18
N GLU A 365 24.64 -6.44 -7.34
CA GLU A 365 25.21 -7.24 -6.26
C GLU A 365 26.16 -8.33 -6.82
N ALA A 366 25.78 -9.02 -7.90
CA ALA A 366 26.63 -10.02 -8.56
C ALA A 366 27.87 -9.39 -9.19
N VAL A 367 27.70 -8.27 -9.90
CA VAL A 367 28.83 -7.50 -10.49
C VAL A 367 29.82 -7.06 -9.42
N GLN A 368 29.33 -6.49 -8.32
CA GLN A 368 30.15 -6.03 -7.19
C GLN A 368 30.93 -7.20 -6.56
N HIS A 369 30.27 -8.35 -6.36
CA HIS A 369 30.90 -9.53 -5.83
C HIS A 369 32.05 -10.05 -6.74
N ASP A 370 31.79 -10.08 -8.06
CA ASP A 370 32.81 -10.53 -9.02
C ASP A 370 33.94 -9.51 -9.13
N PHE A 371 33.69 -8.22 -9.09
CA PHE A 371 34.67 -7.15 -9.08
C PHE A 371 35.64 -7.29 -7.90
N ASN A 372 35.13 -7.54 -6.70
CA ASN A 372 35.92 -7.65 -5.49
C ASN A 372 36.80 -8.93 -5.47
N LYS A 373 36.54 -9.93 -6.32
CA LYS A 373 37.37 -11.11 -6.48
C LYS A 373 38.53 -10.94 -7.46
N VAL A 374 38.43 -9.94 -8.34
CA VAL A 374 39.46 -9.71 -9.35
C VAL A 374 40.68 -9.05 -8.71
N THR A 375 41.82 -9.77 -8.68
CA THR A 375 43.07 -9.30 -8.12
C THR A 375 43.78 -8.28 -9.00
N ASP A 376 43.51 -8.27 -10.31
CA ASP A 376 44.12 -7.38 -11.28
C ASP A 376 43.04 -6.47 -11.94
N GLN A 377 42.79 -5.33 -11.31
CA GLN A 377 41.82 -4.33 -11.77
C GLN A 377 42.26 -3.59 -13.04
N SER A 378 43.45 -3.82 -13.57
CA SER A 378 43.96 -3.24 -14.80
C SER A 378 43.36 -3.86 -16.07
N LYS A 379 42.77 -5.05 -15.96
CA LYS A 379 42.01 -5.70 -17.02
C LYS A 379 40.58 -5.12 -17.00
N GLY A 380 40.15 -4.53 -18.10
CA GLY A 380 38.82 -3.93 -18.23
C GLY A 380 37.71 -4.85 -17.70
N PHE A 381 37.09 -4.45 -16.60
CA PHE A 381 35.99 -5.18 -15.98
C PHE A 381 34.66 -4.75 -16.64
N THR A 382 33.80 -5.71 -16.94
CA THR A 382 32.54 -5.47 -17.60
C THR A 382 31.41 -5.49 -16.58
N THR A 383 30.74 -4.37 -16.43
CA THR A 383 29.59 -4.22 -15.50
C THR A 383 28.25 -4.55 -16.17
N LEU A 384 28.14 -4.29 -17.49
CA LEU A 384 26.93 -4.52 -18.27
C LEU A 384 27.05 -5.80 -19.12
N SER A 385 27.07 -6.97 -18.47
CA SER A 385 27.13 -8.27 -19.16
C SER A 385 25.73 -8.88 -19.29
N PRO A 386 25.20 -9.07 -20.53
CA PRO A 386 23.97 -9.80 -20.76
C PRO A 386 24.04 -11.25 -20.26
N GLU A 387 25.21 -11.89 -20.30
CA GLU A 387 25.44 -13.25 -19.84
C GLU A 387 25.27 -13.34 -18.33
N LEU A 388 25.94 -12.45 -17.57
CA LEU A 388 25.80 -12.39 -16.12
C LEU A 388 24.34 -12.08 -15.73
N LEU A 389 23.68 -11.18 -16.46
CA LEU A 389 22.28 -10.84 -16.23
C LEU A 389 21.37 -12.08 -16.37
N ARG A 390 21.61 -12.95 -17.38
CA ARG A 390 20.89 -14.22 -17.54
C ARG A 390 21.15 -15.17 -16.39
N VAL A 391 22.41 -15.33 -15.99
CA VAL A 391 22.78 -16.18 -14.85
C VAL A 391 22.07 -15.74 -13.58
N VAL A 392 22.10 -14.45 -13.27
CA VAL A 392 21.38 -13.87 -12.12
C VAL A 392 19.87 -14.13 -12.22
N TYR A 393 19.31 -13.93 -13.41
CA TYR A 393 17.88 -14.16 -13.63
C TYR A 393 17.52 -15.63 -13.41
N ASP A 394 18.23 -16.57 -14.01
CA ASP A 394 17.95 -18.00 -13.90
C ASP A 394 18.06 -18.51 -12.46
N GLN A 395 19.01 -18.00 -11.70
CA GLN A 395 19.19 -18.35 -10.29
C GLN A 395 18.11 -17.76 -9.37
N GLN A 396 17.73 -16.50 -9.59
CA GLN A 396 16.96 -15.72 -8.61
C GLN A 396 15.46 -15.60 -8.96
N PHE A 397 15.09 -15.88 -10.21
CA PHE A 397 13.71 -15.73 -10.69
C PHE A 397 13.05 -17.05 -11.09
N SER A 398 13.72 -18.21 -10.90
CA SER A 398 13.21 -19.54 -11.26
C SER A 398 11.77 -19.81 -10.77
N LEU A 399 11.43 -19.35 -9.57
CA LEU A 399 10.10 -19.53 -8.99
C LEU A 399 8.99 -18.76 -9.72
N ILE A 400 9.29 -17.60 -10.29
CA ILE A 400 8.31 -16.74 -10.96
C ILE A 400 8.48 -16.74 -12.49
N ASP A 401 9.54 -17.35 -13.02
CA ASP A 401 9.82 -17.41 -14.45
C ASP A 401 8.67 -18.00 -15.27
N PRO A 402 7.95 -19.07 -14.83
CA PRO A 402 6.79 -19.55 -15.57
C PRO A 402 5.70 -18.47 -15.77
N ALA A 403 5.51 -17.59 -14.80
CA ALA A 403 4.60 -16.46 -14.92
C ALA A 403 5.15 -15.40 -15.90
N LEU A 404 6.43 -15.05 -15.80
CA LEU A 404 7.06 -14.09 -16.69
C LEU A 404 7.11 -14.61 -18.14
N ILE A 405 7.28 -15.92 -18.36
CA ILE A 405 7.15 -16.54 -19.69
C ILE A 405 5.73 -16.35 -20.24
N ALA A 406 4.70 -16.54 -19.42
CA ALA A 406 3.32 -16.30 -19.84
C ALA A 406 3.13 -14.84 -20.27
N LEU A 407 3.71 -13.91 -19.52
CA LEU A 407 3.63 -12.48 -19.83
C LEU A 407 4.37 -12.11 -21.13
N ARG A 408 5.57 -12.68 -21.38
CA ARG A 408 6.29 -12.56 -22.66
C ARG A 408 5.49 -13.09 -23.87
N LYS A 409 4.63 -14.08 -23.63
CA LYS A 409 3.69 -14.63 -24.63
C LYS A 409 2.36 -13.87 -24.68
N HIS A 410 2.29 -12.68 -24.09
CA HIS A 410 1.08 -11.84 -24.01
C HIS A 410 -0.14 -12.52 -23.35
N ASN A 411 0.11 -13.52 -22.49
CA ASN A 411 -0.94 -14.21 -21.74
C ASN A 411 -1.01 -13.70 -20.30
N ALA A 412 -1.65 -12.54 -20.13
CA ALA A 412 -1.78 -11.88 -18.83
C ALA A 412 -2.65 -12.68 -17.83
N GLU A 413 -3.66 -13.41 -18.31
CA GLU A 413 -4.51 -14.26 -17.45
C GLU A 413 -3.69 -15.39 -16.81
N LYS A 414 -2.87 -16.07 -17.62
CA LYS A 414 -1.99 -17.12 -17.12
C LYS A 414 -0.92 -16.56 -16.16
N PHE A 415 -0.40 -15.38 -16.43
CA PHE A 415 0.52 -14.70 -15.53
C PHE A 415 -0.10 -14.50 -14.14
N GLU A 416 -1.27 -13.88 -14.07
CA GLU A 416 -1.96 -13.62 -12.81
C GLU A 416 -2.36 -14.92 -12.07
N SER A 417 -2.82 -15.96 -12.79
CA SER A 417 -3.14 -17.24 -12.18
C SER A 417 -1.93 -17.91 -11.54
N LEU A 418 -0.76 -17.88 -12.19
CA LEU A 418 0.46 -18.49 -11.69
C LEU A 418 1.04 -17.74 -10.48
N ILE A 419 0.86 -16.43 -10.41
CA ILE A 419 1.23 -15.66 -9.23
C ILE A 419 0.31 -15.98 -8.04
N ARG A 420 -1.01 -16.09 -8.26
CA ARG A 420 -1.99 -16.40 -7.22
C ARG A 420 -1.87 -17.81 -6.65
N ASP A 421 -1.75 -18.82 -7.50
CA ASP A 421 -1.75 -20.23 -7.08
C ASP A 421 -0.62 -20.55 -6.08
N LYS A 422 0.49 -19.83 -6.14
CA LYS A 422 1.61 -20.00 -5.19
C LYS A 422 1.36 -19.34 -3.83
N SER A 423 0.49 -18.33 -3.76
CA SER A 423 0.16 -17.67 -2.49
C SER A 423 -0.87 -18.41 -1.64
N THR A 424 -1.58 -19.39 -2.23
CA THR A 424 -2.68 -20.12 -1.57
C THR A 424 -2.39 -21.60 -1.29
N LYS A 425 -1.38 -22.21 -1.92
CA LYS A 425 -1.00 -23.59 -1.63
C LYS A 425 -0.08 -23.61 -0.42
N LYS A 426 -0.55 -24.18 0.69
CA LYS A 426 0.34 -24.69 1.74
C LYS A 426 1.38 -25.58 1.08
N PRO A 427 2.66 -25.49 1.44
CA PRO A 427 3.69 -26.37 0.89
C PRO A 427 3.24 -27.81 1.09
N THR A 428 2.99 -28.50 -0.01
CA THR A 428 2.79 -29.96 0.00
C THR A 428 4.18 -30.55 0.14
N TYR A 429 4.58 -30.83 1.37
CA TYR A 429 5.80 -31.61 1.62
C TYR A 429 5.67 -32.95 0.92
N SER A 430 6.72 -33.40 0.26
CA SER A 430 6.81 -34.76 -0.28
C SER A 430 6.64 -35.74 0.89
N ASN A 431 6.24 -36.98 0.61
CA ASN A 431 6.07 -37.99 1.68
C ASN A 431 7.35 -38.22 2.48
N SER A 432 8.54 -37.99 1.91
CA SER A 432 9.83 -38.04 2.58
C SER A 432 10.01 -36.87 3.58
N GLU A 433 9.64 -35.64 3.19
CA GLU A 433 9.72 -34.47 4.07
C GLU A 433 8.69 -34.49 5.21
N LYS A 434 7.52 -35.12 4.99
CA LYS A 434 6.54 -35.39 6.07
C LYS A 434 7.08 -36.37 7.10
N LEU A 435 7.78 -37.42 6.67
CA LEU A 435 8.42 -38.38 7.57
C LEU A 435 9.55 -37.74 8.38
N GLU A 436 10.35 -36.86 7.79
CA GLU A 436 11.40 -36.13 8.51
C GLU A 436 10.82 -35.13 9.52
N ALA A 437 9.76 -34.38 9.13
CA ALA A 437 9.10 -33.45 10.04
C ALA A 437 8.41 -34.17 11.22
N GLU A 438 7.80 -35.34 11.00
CA GLU A 438 7.23 -36.19 12.06
C GLU A 438 8.32 -36.80 12.97
N ASN A 439 9.45 -37.17 12.42
CA ASN A 439 10.57 -37.68 13.20
C ASN A 439 11.24 -36.59 14.05
N VAL A 440 11.38 -35.37 13.55
CA VAL A 440 11.87 -34.22 14.33
C VAL A 440 10.87 -33.85 15.45
N ALA A 441 9.57 -33.88 15.18
CA ALA A 441 8.53 -33.63 16.19
C ALA A 441 8.50 -34.74 17.28
N LYS A 442 8.75 -36.00 16.91
CA LYS A 442 8.85 -37.11 17.87
C LYS A 442 10.13 -37.02 18.73
N LEU A 443 11.26 -36.58 18.17
CA LEU A 443 12.49 -36.33 18.89
C LEU A 443 12.39 -35.18 19.89
N GLN A 444 11.59 -34.14 19.59
CA GLN A 444 11.33 -33.04 20.52
C GLN A 444 10.36 -33.41 21.67
N GLN A 445 9.51 -34.43 21.47
CA GLN A 445 8.60 -34.93 22.52
C GLN A 445 9.22 -36.02 23.41
N SER A 446 10.37 -36.60 23.05
CA SER A 446 11.01 -37.69 23.76
C SER A 446 12.06 -37.29 24.81
N ASN A 447 12.24 -35.99 25.09
CA ASN A 447 13.09 -35.52 26.19
C ASN A 447 12.25 -34.86 27.31
N PRO A 448 11.61 -35.62 28.20
CA PRO A 448 11.10 -35.07 29.45
C PRO A 448 12.27 -34.94 30.41
N THR A 449 12.69 -33.73 30.72
CA THR A 449 13.60 -33.46 31.84
C THR A 449 12.97 -34.02 33.12
N LYS A 450 13.55 -35.11 33.65
CA LYS A 450 13.23 -35.65 34.98
C LYS A 450 13.58 -34.57 36.00
N VAL A 451 12.58 -33.94 36.54
CA VAL A 451 12.69 -33.16 37.78
C VAL A 451 12.67 -34.20 38.94
N LEU A 452 13.80 -34.38 39.59
CA LEU A 452 13.91 -35.09 40.88
C LEU A 452 13.09 -34.30 41.90
N LYS A 453 12.08 -34.94 42.45
CA LYS A 453 11.40 -34.52 43.69
C LYS A 453 12.30 -34.88 44.87
N THR A 454 12.77 -33.90 45.59
CA THR A 454 13.26 -34.05 46.96
C THR A 454 12.17 -33.45 47.85
N ASP A 455 11.58 -34.31 48.68
CA ASP A 455 10.81 -33.89 49.83
C ASP A 455 11.81 -33.29 50.83
N ASP A 456 11.61 -32.07 51.27
CA ASP A 456 11.85 -31.74 52.67
C ASP A 456 11.10 -30.46 53.12
N ASN A 457 10.54 -30.61 54.32
CA ASN A 457 9.82 -29.58 55.07
C ASN A 457 10.79 -28.53 55.63
N SER A 458 10.64 -27.25 55.32
CA SER A 458 10.89 -26.21 56.31
C SER A 458 10.32 -24.85 55.83
N LYS A 459 9.60 -24.22 56.74
CA LYS A 459 9.02 -22.88 56.67
C LYS A 459 10.14 -21.84 56.49
N GLY A 460 10.02 -20.97 55.48
CA GLY A 460 10.88 -19.79 55.33
C GLY A 460 10.23 -18.79 54.40
N THR A 461 9.88 -17.66 54.97
CA THR A 461 9.36 -16.43 54.35
C THR A 461 10.26 -16.00 53.16
N VAL A 462 9.71 -15.83 51.97
CA VAL A 462 10.41 -15.27 50.84
C VAL A 462 9.73 -13.96 50.44
N ALA A 463 10.51 -12.89 50.53
CA ALA A 463 10.18 -11.57 50.02
C ALA A 463 10.14 -11.57 48.47
N SER A 464 9.12 -10.97 47.93
CA SER A 464 9.00 -10.70 46.50
C SER A 464 9.99 -9.63 46.07
N VAL A 465 10.86 -9.94 45.11
CA VAL A 465 11.66 -8.96 44.38
C VAL A 465 10.98 -8.70 43.05
N SER A 466 10.37 -7.53 42.92
CA SER A 466 9.90 -6.98 41.68
C SER A 466 11.11 -6.36 40.93
N SER A 467 11.36 -6.75 39.70
CA SER A 467 12.34 -6.14 38.83
C SER A 467 11.65 -5.06 37.97
N ASP A 468 11.56 -3.85 38.49
CA ASP A 468 11.35 -2.64 37.68
C ASP A 468 12.71 -2.08 37.31
N LEU A 469 13.05 -2.18 36.03
CA LEU A 469 14.11 -1.39 35.40
C LEU A 469 13.43 -0.25 34.61
N SER A 470 13.48 0.94 35.18
CA SER A 470 13.03 2.17 34.55
C SER A 470 14.09 2.68 33.56
N SER A 471 13.59 3.24 32.47
CA SER A 471 14.34 3.74 31.30
C SER A 471 15.10 5.06 31.51
N ASP A 472 15.43 5.47 32.74
CA ASP A 472 15.98 6.81 33.02
C ASP A 472 17.50 6.86 33.27
N GLU A 473 18.23 5.78 33.15
CA GLU A 473 19.70 5.78 33.38
C GLU A 473 20.58 5.90 32.12
N PHE A 474 20.02 6.15 30.94
CA PHE A 474 20.82 6.24 29.71
C PHE A 474 21.16 7.67 29.24
N LEU A 475 20.79 8.71 29.99
CA LEU A 475 21.01 10.13 29.61
C LEU A 475 21.86 10.94 30.55
N GLN A 476 22.69 10.32 31.44
CA GLN A 476 23.67 11.04 32.23
C GLN A 476 25.09 10.57 31.95
N GLY A 477 25.66 11.01 30.84
CA GLY A 477 27.02 10.62 30.51
C GLY A 477 27.64 11.33 29.30
N ILE A 478 27.15 12.52 28.91
CA ILE A 478 27.88 13.40 27.97
C ILE A 478 27.66 14.86 28.43
N GLY A 479 28.58 15.34 29.17
CA GLY A 479 28.66 16.77 29.50
C GLY A 479 29.85 17.06 30.39
N ASN A 480 30.78 17.80 29.83
CA ASN A 480 31.95 18.45 30.37
C ASN A 480 33.30 17.80 30.04
N ASP A 481 33.92 18.35 29.02
CA ASP A 481 35.26 18.91 29.13
C ASP A 481 35.43 19.98 28.05
N GLU A 482 35.32 21.24 28.50
CA GLU A 482 35.88 22.40 27.82
C GLU A 482 37.40 22.43 28.10
N GLN A 483 38.18 22.54 27.06
CA GLN A 483 39.21 23.58 26.88
C GLN A 483 39.66 23.62 25.42
#